data_aaa747a89042e9e52162516a04ba5839
#
_entry.id   aaa747a89042e9e52162516a04ba5839
#
_cell.length_a   1.000
_cell.length_b   1.000
_cell.length_c   1.000
_cell.angle_alpha   90.00
_cell.angle_beta   90.00
_cell.angle_gamma   90.00
#
_symmetry.space_group_name_H-M   'P 1'
#
loop_
_entity.id
_entity.type
_entity.pdbx_description
1 polymer ?
#
loop_
_entity_poly.entity_id
_entity_poly.type
_entity_poly.pdbx_seq_one_letter_code
_entity_poly.pdbx_strand_id
1 'polypeptide(L)'
;MQFQTNPNCPPDAFPALFEDTFTASESTDEGRLIGHLAKQLTLDSRTDNHAIIDEHHGIRAAAFTSPLTNENGVNALLLAPVAVHPDNQGQGLARWLIESIVQSIKGNGCDILITYGDPALYGRFGFEGISPEVARPPYPLQFPEGWQAIIFTDKGRLSANYQCAKPFLNADLW
;
A
#
# COMPACT_ATOMS: atom_id res chain seq x y z
N MET A 1 4.48 12.26 -17.39
CA MET A 1 4.33 11.36 -16.23
C MET A 1 4.22 9.91 -16.68
N GLN A 2 4.80 8.98 -15.95
CA GLN A 2 4.75 7.54 -16.26
C GLN A 2 4.65 6.72 -14.95
N PHE A 3 3.96 5.57 -15.02
CA PHE A 3 3.96 4.58 -13.95
C PHE A 3 5.20 3.70 -14.04
N GLN A 4 5.84 3.43 -12.90
CA GLN A 4 7.00 2.53 -12.81
C GLN A 4 6.91 1.70 -11.53
N THR A 5 7.37 0.44 -11.64
CA THR A 5 7.62 -0.43 -10.46
C THR A 5 9.13 -0.52 -10.26
N ASN A 6 9.57 -0.40 -9.02
CA ASN A 6 10.96 -0.38 -8.60
C ASN A 6 11.82 0.62 -9.40
N PRO A 7 11.37 1.90 -9.50
CA PRO A 7 12.11 2.89 -10.27
C PRO A 7 13.47 3.17 -9.63
N ASN A 8 14.43 3.49 -10.47
CA ASN A 8 15.74 3.98 -10.00
C ASN A 8 15.62 5.46 -9.58
N CYS A 9 15.31 5.68 -8.30
CA CYS A 9 15.15 7.01 -7.69
C CYS A 9 16.19 7.25 -6.60
N PRO A 10 16.45 8.52 -6.24
CA PRO A 10 17.25 8.83 -5.06
C PRO A 10 16.70 8.13 -3.81
N PRO A 11 17.54 7.63 -2.89
CA PRO A 11 17.11 6.84 -1.74
C PRO A 11 16.08 7.52 -0.84
N ASP A 12 16.11 8.86 -0.77
CA ASP A 12 15.18 9.62 0.07
C ASP A 12 13.92 10.10 -0.68
N ALA A 13 13.77 9.78 -1.97
CA ALA A 13 12.65 10.28 -2.76
C ALA A 13 11.29 9.72 -2.29
N PHE A 14 11.22 8.43 -1.97
CA PHE A 14 10.01 7.83 -1.40
C PHE A 14 9.76 8.32 0.03
N PRO A 15 10.72 8.21 1.00
CA PRO A 15 10.54 8.72 2.35
C PRO A 15 10.03 10.15 2.40
N ALA A 16 10.63 11.06 1.63
CA ALA A 16 10.23 12.46 1.59
C ALA A 16 8.79 12.66 1.12
N LEU A 17 8.39 12.00 0.02
CA LEU A 17 7.01 12.08 -0.47
C LEU A 17 5.99 11.66 0.60
N PHE A 18 6.25 10.53 1.29
CA PHE A 18 5.35 10.03 2.32
C PHE A 18 5.32 10.94 3.55
N GLU A 19 6.48 11.42 4.03
CA GLU A 19 6.56 12.36 5.14
C GLU A 19 5.79 13.66 4.84
N ASP A 20 6.03 14.27 3.68
CA ASP A 20 5.36 15.50 3.26
C ASP A 20 3.85 15.31 3.13
N THR A 21 3.42 14.19 2.51
CA THR A 21 2.00 13.92 2.29
C THR A 21 1.25 13.75 3.62
N PHE A 22 1.75 12.91 4.53
CA PHE A 22 1.09 12.63 5.80
C PHE A 22 1.25 13.76 6.81
N THR A 23 2.33 14.55 6.74
CA THR A 23 2.44 15.80 7.50
C THR A 23 1.35 16.80 7.09
N ALA A 24 1.06 16.91 5.79
CA ALA A 24 0.06 17.84 5.27
C ALA A 24 -1.38 17.40 5.54
N SER A 25 -1.67 16.10 5.55
CA SER A 25 -3.02 15.55 5.73
C SER A 25 -3.39 15.22 7.18
N GLU A 26 -2.42 14.86 8.01
CA GLU A 26 -2.62 14.36 9.37
C GLU A 26 -1.88 15.25 10.39
N SER A 27 -0.60 14.94 10.62
CA SER A 27 0.26 15.66 11.56
C SER A 27 1.75 15.46 11.24
N THR A 28 2.61 16.30 11.84
CA THR A 28 4.07 16.14 11.72
C THR A 28 4.56 14.79 12.27
N ASP A 29 3.93 14.30 13.36
CA ASP A 29 4.34 13.02 13.97
C ASP A 29 3.93 11.85 13.07
N GLU A 30 2.73 11.89 12.48
CA GLU A 30 2.28 10.90 11.50
C GLU A 30 3.15 10.93 10.24
N GLY A 31 3.47 12.13 9.72
CA GLY A 31 4.39 12.27 8.60
C GLY A 31 5.73 11.60 8.84
N ARG A 32 6.34 11.83 10.00
CA ARG A 32 7.61 11.17 10.39
C ARG A 32 7.48 9.64 10.51
N LEU A 33 6.38 9.16 11.11
CA LEU A 33 6.10 7.74 11.26
C LEU A 33 6.02 7.06 9.89
N ILE A 34 5.22 7.61 8.98
CA ILE A 34 5.02 7.02 7.64
C ILE A 34 6.24 7.23 6.73
N GLY A 35 6.95 8.36 6.83
CA GLY A 35 8.23 8.57 6.15
C GLY A 35 9.29 7.54 6.58
N HIS A 36 9.37 7.24 7.89
CA HIS A 36 10.26 6.19 8.41
C HIS A 36 9.86 4.80 7.92
N LEU A 37 8.56 4.48 7.91
CA LEU A 37 8.02 3.25 7.33
C LEU A 37 8.42 3.12 5.85
N ALA A 38 8.21 4.17 5.05
CA ALA A 38 8.55 4.20 3.63
C ALA A 38 10.05 3.94 3.42
N LYS A 39 10.92 4.51 4.26
CA LYS A 39 12.37 4.23 4.21
C LYS A 39 12.68 2.75 4.45
N GLN A 40 12.06 2.13 5.44
CA GLN A 40 12.27 0.70 5.73
C GLN A 40 11.75 -0.19 4.60
N LEU A 41 10.60 0.14 4.01
CA LEU A 41 10.02 -0.60 2.89
C LEU A 41 10.88 -0.51 1.63
N THR A 42 11.46 0.66 1.33
CA THR A 42 12.37 0.85 0.20
C THR A 42 13.62 -0.04 0.32
N LEU A 43 14.04 -0.37 1.53
CA LEU A 43 15.19 -1.24 1.81
C LEU A 43 14.85 -2.74 1.89
N ASP A 44 13.57 -3.11 1.99
CA ASP A 44 13.14 -4.52 2.01
C ASP A 44 13.03 -5.04 0.58
N SER A 45 13.93 -5.92 0.17
CA SER A 45 14.00 -6.50 -1.17
C SER A 45 12.76 -7.33 -1.59
N ARG A 46 11.85 -7.61 -0.66
CA ARG A 46 10.59 -8.30 -0.91
C ARG A 46 9.43 -7.34 -1.21
N THR A 47 9.66 -6.04 -1.01
CA THR A 47 8.67 -5.00 -1.23
C THR A 47 8.87 -4.38 -2.60
N ASP A 48 7.79 -4.28 -3.38
CA ASP A 48 7.80 -3.52 -4.62
C ASP A 48 7.39 -2.06 -4.35
N ASN A 49 8.19 -1.16 -4.90
CA ASN A 49 8.00 0.29 -4.85
C ASN A 49 7.30 0.72 -6.15
N HIS A 50 6.13 1.32 -6.07
CA HIS A 50 5.38 1.79 -7.22
C HIS A 50 5.35 3.32 -7.22
N ALA A 51 5.55 3.93 -8.37
CA ALA A 51 5.53 5.39 -8.48
C ALA A 51 4.94 5.88 -9.80
N ILE A 52 4.29 7.04 -9.73
CA ILE A 52 4.05 7.91 -10.88
C ILE A 52 5.11 8.99 -10.85
N ILE A 53 5.94 9.03 -11.90
CA ILE A 53 7.11 9.89 -12.00
C ILE A 53 6.90 10.91 -13.11
N ASP A 54 7.21 12.15 -12.79
CA ASP A 54 7.37 13.24 -13.75
C ASP A 54 8.85 13.47 -14.01
N GLU A 55 9.25 13.56 -15.28
CA GLU A 55 10.67 13.67 -15.67
C GLU A 55 11.38 14.90 -15.10
N HIS A 56 10.64 15.98 -14.87
CA HIS A 56 11.21 17.25 -14.38
C HIS A 56 11.05 17.44 -12.87
N HIS A 57 10.07 16.76 -12.28
CA HIS A 57 9.66 17.06 -10.91
C HIS A 57 9.73 15.87 -9.96
N GLY A 58 10.17 14.68 -10.42
CA GLY A 58 10.33 13.48 -9.59
C GLY A 58 9.02 12.74 -9.28
N ILE A 59 8.96 12.06 -8.14
CA ILE A 59 7.82 11.23 -7.75
C ILE A 59 6.63 12.11 -7.38
N ARG A 60 5.47 11.85 -8.00
CA ARG A 60 4.21 12.57 -7.77
C ARG A 60 3.19 11.79 -6.97
N ALA A 61 3.23 10.47 -7.10
CA ALA A 61 2.45 9.56 -6.30
C ALA A 61 3.25 8.27 -6.12
N ALA A 62 3.11 7.62 -4.99
CA ALA A 62 3.79 6.37 -4.71
C ALA A 62 2.96 5.45 -3.81
N ALA A 63 3.27 4.16 -3.89
CA ALA A 63 2.72 3.13 -3.03
C ALA A 63 3.70 1.97 -2.91
N PHE A 64 3.51 1.15 -1.89
CA PHE A 64 4.26 -0.10 -1.72
C PHE A 64 3.31 -1.29 -1.77
N THR A 65 3.80 -2.39 -2.36
CA THR A 65 3.19 -3.71 -2.16
C THR A 65 4.20 -4.63 -1.50
N SER A 66 3.81 -5.26 -0.41
CA SER A 66 4.64 -6.20 0.33
C SER A 66 3.95 -7.55 0.51
N PRO A 67 4.68 -8.68 0.50
CA PRO A 67 4.09 -9.99 0.67
C PRO A 67 3.53 -10.17 2.08
N LEU A 68 2.36 -10.80 2.14
CA LEU A 68 1.76 -11.31 3.37
C LEU A 68 1.97 -12.82 3.40
N THR A 69 2.79 -13.31 4.34
CA THR A 69 3.00 -14.75 4.52
C THR A 69 1.86 -15.38 5.30
N ASN A 70 1.52 -16.62 4.99
CA ASN A 70 0.44 -17.36 5.63
C ASN A 70 0.66 -18.87 5.50
N GLU A 71 -0.04 -19.65 6.34
CA GLU A 71 0.05 -21.10 6.42
C GLU A 71 -0.57 -21.85 5.23
N ASN A 72 -1.48 -21.21 4.50
CA ASN A 72 -2.24 -21.84 3.41
C ASN A 72 -1.62 -21.62 2.02
N GLY A 73 -0.47 -20.93 1.96
CA GLY A 73 0.24 -20.63 0.72
C GLY A 73 -0.53 -19.74 -0.25
N VAL A 74 -1.48 -18.94 0.28
CA VAL A 74 -2.17 -17.90 -0.50
C VAL A 74 -1.15 -16.85 -0.92
N ASN A 75 -1.07 -16.52 -2.21
CA ASN A 75 -0.22 -15.43 -2.69
C ASN A 75 -0.91 -14.10 -2.41
N ALA A 76 -0.61 -13.53 -1.25
CA ALA A 76 -1.24 -12.35 -0.71
C ALA A 76 -0.27 -11.16 -0.66
N LEU A 77 -0.75 -9.99 -1.00
CA LEU A 77 -0.01 -8.72 -0.92
C LEU A 77 -0.77 -7.70 -0.06
N LEU A 78 -0.02 -6.89 0.66
CA LEU A 78 -0.50 -5.68 1.33
C LEU A 78 -0.15 -4.47 0.48
N LEU A 79 -1.14 -3.67 0.10
CA LEU A 79 -0.98 -2.35 -0.52
C LEU A 79 -1.01 -1.28 0.57
N ALA A 80 0.14 -0.85 1.03
CA ALA A 80 0.29 0.20 2.04
C ALA A 80 1.76 0.64 2.17
N PRO A 81 2.01 1.92 2.52
CA PRO A 81 1.11 3.06 2.40
C PRO A 81 0.95 3.54 0.96
N VAL A 82 -0.01 4.43 0.72
CA VAL A 82 -0.26 5.10 -0.56
C VAL A 82 -0.20 6.61 -0.34
N ALA A 83 0.54 7.34 -1.18
CA ALA A 83 0.67 8.79 -1.09
C ALA A 83 0.55 9.46 -2.46
N VAL A 84 -0.04 10.66 -2.47
CA VAL A 84 0.00 11.60 -3.59
C VAL A 84 0.52 12.91 -3.06
N HIS A 85 1.59 13.45 -3.69
CA HIS A 85 2.19 14.72 -3.29
C HIS A 85 1.11 15.80 -3.13
N PRO A 86 1.14 16.60 -2.05
CA PRO A 86 0.10 17.59 -1.76
C PRO A 86 -0.27 18.48 -2.95
N ASP A 87 0.72 18.98 -3.68
CA ASP A 87 0.52 19.84 -4.87
C ASP A 87 -0.11 19.11 -6.07
N ASN A 88 -0.22 17.80 -6.04
CA ASN A 88 -0.73 16.97 -7.13
C ASN A 88 -2.02 16.21 -6.77
N GLN A 89 -2.59 16.48 -5.61
CA GLN A 89 -3.87 15.92 -5.21
C GLN A 89 -5.02 16.45 -6.10
N GLY A 90 -6.13 15.72 -6.17
CA GLY A 90 -7.28 16.09 -7.02
C GLY A 90 -7.08 15.89 -8.52
N GLN A 91 -5.90 15.44 -8.99
CA GLN A 91 -5.55 15.26 -10.41
C GLN A 91 -5.73 13.80 -10.89
N GLY A 92 -6.33 12.92 -10.07
CA GLY A 92 -6.57 11.52 -10.44
C GLY A 92 -5.35 10.60 -10.30
N LEU A 93 -4.23 11.08 -9.73
CA LEU A 93 -2.99 10.29 -9.63
C LEU A 93 -3.15 9.06 -8.71
N ALA A 94 -3.91 9.14 -7.62
CA ALA A 94 -4.21 8.00 -6.77
C ALA A 94 -4.93 6.89 -7.57
N ARG A 95 -5.92 7.27 -8.40
CA ARG A 95 -6.61 6.34 -9.27
C ARG A 95 -5.65 5.67 -10.24
N TRP A 96 -4.89 6.45 -10.98
CA TRP A 96 -3.94 5.91 -11.95
C TRP A 96 -2.92 4.98 -11.30
N LEU A 97 -2.36 5.36 -10.15
CA LEU A 97 -1.39 4.55 -9.41
C LEU A 97 -2.01 3.20 -8.99
N ILE A 98 -3.14 3.23 -8.29
CA ILE A 98 -3.78 2.03 -7.75
C ILE A 98 -4.27 1.11 -8.87
N GLU A 99 -4.93 1.63 -9.90
CA GLU A 99 -5.38 0.84 -11.06
C GLU A 99 -4.19 0.19 -11.79
N SER A 100 -3.07 0.90 -11.95
CA SER A 100 -1.84 0.34 -12.56
C SER A 100 -1.25 -0.78 -11.72
N ILE A 101 -1.21 -0.63 -10.40
CA ILE A 101 -0.74 -1.67 -9.47
C ILE A 101 -1.65 -2.90 -9.56
N VAL A 102 -2.97 -2.72 -9.44
CA VAL A 102 -3.95 -3.82 -9.52
C VAL A 102 -3.82 -4.60 -10.83
N GLN A 103 -3.66 -3.91 -11.97
CA GLN A 103 -3.44 -4.57 -13.26
C GLN A 103 -2.13 -5.35 -13.30
N SER A 104 -1.05 -4.79 -12.79
CA SER A 104 0.27 -5.43 -12.75
C SER A 104 0.25 -6.72 -11.91
N ILE A 105 -0.29 -6.67 -10.69
CA ILE A 105 -0.26 -7.82 -9.77
C ILE A 105 -1.25 -8.92 -10.17
N LYS A 106 -2.40 -8.57 -10.75
CA LYS A 106 -3.36 -9.55 -11.29
C LYS A 106 -2.73 -10.46 -12.35
N GLY A 107 -1.87 -9.90 -13.21
CA GLY A 107 -1.13 -10.64 -14.22
C GLY A 107 -0.03 -11.54 -13.64
N ASN A 108 0.42 -11.30 -12.41
CA ASN A 108 1.54 -11.97 -11.75
C ASN A 108 1.11 -13.03 -10.71
N GLY A 109 -0.14 -13.50 -10.76
CA GLY A 109 -0.60 -14.62 -9.95
C GLY A 109 -0.90 -14.29 -8.48
N CYS A 110 -1.18 -13.04 -8.15
CA CYS A 110 -1.68 -12.64 -6.84
C CYS A 110 -3.09 -13.22 -6.61
N ASP A 111 -3.33 -13.85 -5.46
CA ASP A 111 -4.63 -14.39 -5.10
C ASP A 111 -5.51 -13.35 -4.40
N ILE A 112 -4.92 -12.49 -3.58
CA ILE A 112 -5.60 -11.44 -2.82
C ILE A 112 -4.68 -10.23 -2.59
N LEU A 113 -5.21 -9.04 -2.81
CA LEU A 113 -4.59 -7.76 -2.45
C LEU A 113 -5.36 -7.14 -1.31
N ILE A 114 -4.71 -6.93 -0.18
CA ILE A 114 -5.30 -6.35 1.04
C ILE A 114 -4.80 -4.91 1.20
N THR A 115 -5.64 -4.04 1.74
CA THR A 115 -5.29 -2.68 2.15
C THR A 115 -5.95 -2.32 3.46
N TYR A 116 -5.41 -1.30 4.14
CA TYR A 116 -6.03 -0.68 5.31
C TYR A 116 -6.14 0.82 5.08
N GLY A 117 -7.35 1.35 5.03
CA GLY A 117 -7.60 2.76 4.75
C GLY A 117 -9.07 3.08 4.50
N ASP A 118 -9.35 4.31 4.06
CA ASP A 118 -10.70 4.83 3.87
C ASP A 118 -11.51 4.01 2.84
N PRO A 119 -12.63 3.37 3.23
CA PRO A 119 -13.50 2.63 2.31
C PRO A 119 -14.09 3.50 1.19
N ALA A 120 -14.31 4.78 1.43
CA ALA A 120 -14.82 5.70 0.41
C ALA A 120 -13.79 5.95 -0.70
N LEU A 121 -12.50 5.81 -0.39
CA LEU A 121 -11.43 5.89 -1.37
C LEU A 121 -11.24 4.53 -2.08
N TYR A 122 -10.93 3.49 -1.33
CA TYR A 122 -10.51 2.19 -1.89
C TYR A 122 -11.64 1.42 -2.55
N GLY A 123 -12.88 1.59 -2.10
CA GLY A 123 -14.06 1.00 -2.75
C GLY A 123 -14.22 1.41 -4.22
N ARG A 124 -13.73 2.58 -4.62
CA ARG A 124 -13.73 3.05 -6.02
C ARG A 124 -12.80 2.25 -6.94
N PHE A 125 -11.90 1.47 -6.36
CA PHE A 125 -10.91 0.64 -7.08
C PHE A 125 -11.24 -0.86 -6.97
N GLY A 126 -12.42 -1.20 -6.44
CA GLY A 126 -12.88 -2.58 -6.30
C GLY A 126 -12.44 -3.29 -5.02
N PHE A 127 -11.92 -2.56 -4.04
CA PHE A 127 -11.72 -3.11 -2.70
C PHE A 127 -13.06 -3.22 -1.98
N GLU A 128 -13.25 -4.33 -1.30
CA GLU A 128 -14.44 -4.63 -0.47
C GLU A 128 -13.98 -4.97 0.95
N GLY A 129 -14.82 -4.65 1.94
CA GLY A 129 -14.55 -5.00 3.33
C GLY A 129 -14.33 -6.51 3.49
N ILE A 130 -13.27 -6.89 4.21
CA ILE A 130 -12.94 -8.29 4.47
C ILE A 130 -13.01 -8.58 5.96
N SER A 131 -13.67 -9.69 6.33
CA SER A 131 -13.76 -10.13 7.72
C SER A 131 -12.38 -10.55 8.27
N PRO A 132 -12.05 -10.18 9.53
CA PRO A 132 -10.89 -10.71 10.23
C PRO A 132 -10.86 -12.24 10.36
N GLU A 133 -12.01 -12.91 10.17
CA GLU A 133 -12.09 -14.37 10.12
C GLU A 133 -11.52 -14.94 8.81
N VAL A 134 -11.57 -14.16 7.74
CA VAL A 134 -11.00 -14.53 6.43
C VAL A 134 -9.54 -14.08 6.35
N ALA A 135 -9.27 -12.84 6.72
CA ALA A 135 -7.90 -12.29 6.72
C ALA A 135 -7.63 -11.63 8.07
N ARG A 136 -6.95 -12.34 8.96
CA ARG A 136 -6.65 -11.80 10.28
C ARG A 136 -5.57 -10.73 10.17
N PRO A 137 -5.84 -9.47 10.61
CA PRO A 137 -4.86 -8.41 10.63
C PRO A 137 -3.76 -8.69 11.67
N PRO A 138 -2.54 -8.13 11.51
CA PRO A 138 -1.42 -8.38 12.42
C PRO A 138 -1.62 -7.76 13.81
N TYR A 139 -2.40 -6.69 13.90
CA TYR A 139 -2.78 -6.00 15.15
C TYR A 139 -4.28 -5.69 15.18
N PRO A 140 -4.85 -5.41 16.37
CA PRO A 140 -6.20 -4.87 16.45
C PRO A 140 -6.30 -3.56 15.67
N LEU A 141 -7.30 -3.45 14.80
CA LEU A 141 -7.49 -2.28 13.95
C LEU A 141 -8.21 -1.17 14.71
N GLN A 142 -7.75 0.07 14.57
CA GLN A 142 -8.44 1.25 15.10
C GLN A 142 -9.74 1.50 14.33
N PHE A 143 -9.75 1.24 13.02
CA PHE A 143 -10.88 1.41 12.10
C PHE A 143 -11.15 0.09 11.34
N PRO A 144 -11.85 -0.89 11.95
CA PRO A 144 -12.05 -2.21 11.35
C PRO A 144 -12.67 -2.19 9.95
N GLU A 145 -13.51 -1.18 9.64
CA GLU A 145 -14.10 -0.95 8.32
C GLU A 145 -13.06 -0.62 7.24
N GLY A 146 -11.88 -0.14 7.64
CA GLY A 146 -10.77 0.13 6.73
C GLY A 146 -10.05 -1.12 6.21
N TRP A 147 -10.31 -2.30 6.79
CA TRP A 147 -9.70 -3.56 6.35
C TRP A 147 -10.43 -4.11 5.14
N GLN A 148 -9.80 -4.05 3.97
CA GLN A 148 -10.43 -4.27 2.68
C GLN A 148 -9.51 -5.09 1.76
N ALA A 149 -10.12 -5.79 0.78
CA ALA A 149 -9.36 -6.57 -0.18
C ALA A 149 -9.98 -6.59 -1.58
N ILE A 150 -9.15 -6.86 -2.58
CA ILE A 150 -9.55 -7.38 -3.89
C ILE A 150 -9.14 -8.85 -3.94
N ILE A 151 -10.10 -9.73 -4.17
CA ILE A 151 -9.87 -11.17 -4.31
C ILE A 151 -9.83 -11.51 -5.80
N PHE A 152 -8.70 -12.03 -6.27
CA PHE A 152 -8.50 -12.35 -7.69
C PHE A 152 -8.80 -13.81 -8.03
N THR A 153 -8.64 -14.74 -7.06
CA THR A 153 -8.84 -16.17 -7.25
C THR A 153 -9.62 -16.79 -6.10
N ASP A 154 -10.17 -17.99 -6.30
CA ASP A 154 -10.84 -18.73 -5.22
C ASP A 154 -9.91 -19.06 -4.06
N LYS A 155 -8.61 -19.21 -4.30
CA LYS A 155 -7.61 -19.41 -3.27
C LYS A 155 -7.47 -18.20 -2.33
N GLY A 156 -7.67 -16.98 -2.84
CA GLY A 156 -7.70 -15.77 -2.03
C GLY A 156 -8.89 -15.69 -1.06
N ARG A 157 -9.89 -16.58 -1.19
CA ARG A 157 -11.03 -16.71 -0.26
C ARG A 157 -10.77 -17.63 0.93
N LEU A 158 -9.63 -18.33 0.93
CA LEU A 158 -9.27 -19.22 2.04
C LEU A 158 -8.93 -18.38 3.27
N SER A 159 -9.50 -18.75 4.42
CA SER A 159 -9.13 -18.12 5.69
C SER A 159 -7.67 -18.36 6.00
N ALA A 160 -6.95 -17.31 6.38
CA ALA A 160 -5.53 -17.39 6.70
C ALA A 160 -5.13 -16.36 7.77
N ASN A 161 -4.10 -16.71 8.53
CA ASN A 161 -3.43 -15.80 9.44
C ASN A 161 -2.27 -15.13 8.68
N TYR A 162 -2.47 -13.87 8.31
CA TYR A 162 -1.46 -13.15 7.56
C TYR A 162 -0.41 -12.51 8.48
N GLN A 163 0.85 -12.69 8.12
CA GLN A 163 1.97 -12.03 8.74
C GLN A 163 2.55 -10.99 7.76
N CYS A 164 2.62 -9.75 8.20
CA CYS A 164 3.17 -8.66 7.41
C CYS A 164 4.70 -8.61 7.45
N ALA A 165 5.29 -7.86 6.53
CA ALA A 165 6.72 -7.55 6.54
C ALA A 165 7.13 -6.82 7.84
N LYS A 166 8.39 -7.01 8.26
CA LYS A 166 8.92 -6.46 9.50
C LYS A 166 8.67 -4.95 9.71
N PRO A 167 8.75 -4.08 8.69
CA PRO A 167 8.45 -2.66 8.85
C PRO A 167 7.04 -2.35 9.37
N PHE A 168 6.07 -3.23 9.12
CA PHE A 168 4.69 -3.10 9.61
C PHE A 168 4.46 -3.63 11.03
N LEU A 169 5.48 -4.18 11.71
CA LEU A 169 5.39 -4.67 13.08
C LEU A 169 5.47 -3.51 14.10
N ASN A 170 4.67 -2.47 13.88
CA ASN A 170 4.44 -1.36 14.80
C ASN A 170 2.93 -1.18 14.95
N ALA A 171 2.42 -1.28 16.19
CA ALA A 171 1.00 -1.18 16.48
C ALA A 171 0.39 0.19 16.11
N ASP A 172 1.20 1.25 16.11
CA ASP A 172 0.75 2.62 15.79
C ASP A 172 0.34 2.79 14.31
N LEU A 173 0.62 1.78 13.46
CA LEU A 173 0.26 1.77 12.03
C LEU A 173 -1.14 1.18 11.75
N TRP A 174 -1.85 0.63 12.80
CA TRP A 174 -3.05 -0.19 12.61
C TRP A 174 -4.29 0.35 13.32
#